data_54f8ec3d3580d956cd5d07f9d69cc09c
#
_entry.id   54f8ec3d3580d956cd5d07f9d69cc09c
#
_cell.length_a   1.000
_cell.length_b   1.000
_cell.length_c   1.000
_cell.angle_alpha   90.00
_cell.angle_beta   90.00
_cell.angle_gamma   90.00
#
_symmetry.space_group_name_H-M   'P 1'
#
loop_
_entity.id
_entity.type
_entity.pdbx_description
1 polymer ?
#
loop_
_entity_poly.entity_id
_entity_poly.type
_entity_poly.pdbx_seq_one_letter_code
_entity_poly.pdbx_strand_id
1 'polypeptide(L)'
;MTRSIIFFSTFFITLQLSVGLNAQDSPRFEWDLTDIYSDESSWESAMDQISLRIDQFQGLKGTLGSSAQSLLLVMREYSELNKEAARAYVYTSLQRDADQREPEAQARFGVARQMYTDLTEASSWINPELLSLGEATVAQLLSEEPALADFDFLIRDTLRQSPHTMDEATESILAQAGMILSSPSQVYQNFANADIPWPDVTLSEGNKVTLNQSGYSLWRASANRQDRKLVFDTFWQTWQQYADGMGATLASEVQSNLFSARVRNHDGVLANNLFDDGLPPQIYTQLVAQVNEALPIFHRYLRLRGEMLGIEDLRYYDIYPPLVSVNTGVFDLERSKEITFEALRPFGEEYLSLLDFGLRQDWMHSHPQPGKRSGAYMNGSVYDVHPYVLLNHNDDYESMSTFAHEWGHAVHSLLANASNPYETAGYSTFIAEMASTINEILLQEHMIANAQTKEEQLFYLGGALEQIRGTFFRQTMFAEFELAIHEAAENGSPLTGPRFSEIYGDLLRRYHGHDLGVLTIDDLYTVEWAFIPHFYRDFYVFQYATSITGAAWFAEQFLAGDEEVRDAFIRVLSAGGSDYPHDILLKEAGLDMTAAESYEPIIRRMDSLMDRIEALL
;
A
#
# COMPACT_ATOMS: atom_id res chain seq x y z
N MET A 1 -17.45 -11.11 -5.74
CA MET A 1 -16.73 -9.92 -5.25
C MET A 1 -15.88 -10.33 -4.09
N THR A 2 -14.65 -10.63 -4.33
CA THR A 2 -13.67 -10.76 -3.27
C THR A 2 -13.00 -9.40 -3.16
N ARG A 3 -13.61 -8.47 -2.40
CA ARG A 3 -12.78 -7.41 -1.82
C ARG A 3 -11.81 -8.14 -0.92
N SER A 4 -10.65 -8.44 -1.48
CA SER A 4 -9.55 -8.98 -0.72
C SER A 4 -9.35 -8.05 0.46
N ILE A 5 -9.51 -8.59 1.67
CA ILE A 5 -9.00 -7.92 2.86
C ILE A 5 -7.52 -7.78 2.61
N ILE A 6 -7.14 -6.59 2.16
CA ILE A 6 -5.78 -6.30 1.74
C ILE A 6 -5.02 -6.06 3.04
N PHE A 7 -4.31 -7.10 3.47
CA PHE A 7 -3.27 -6.94 4.46
C PHE A 7 -2.19 -6.05 3.84
N PHE A 8 -2.16 -4.80 4.27
CA PHE A 8 -1.08 -3.89 3.96
C PHE A 8 0.19 -4.41 4.62
N SER A 9 1.06 -4.97 3.84
CA SER A 9 2.45 -5.17 4.22
C SER A 9 3.24 -4.05 3.56
N THR A 10 3.31 -2.91 4.24
CA THR A 10 4.26 -1.87 3.89
C THR A 10 5.65 -2.45 4.11
N PHE A 11 6.33 -2.82 3.03
CA PHE A 11 7.72 -3.26 3.09
C PHE A 11 8.61 -2.05 3.31
N PHE A 12 8.62 -1.50 4.54
CA PHE A 12 9.70 -0.66 5.01
C PHE A 12 10.80 -1.59 5.50
N ILE A 13 11.93 -1.54 4.83
CA ILE A 13 13.14 -2.25 5.23
C ILE A 13 13.75 -1.46 6.38
N THR A 14 13.45 -1.86 7.60
CA THR A 14 14.09 -1.34 8.81
C THR A 14 15.52 -1.88 8.89
N LEU A 15 16.49 -0.96 8.94
CA LEU A 15 17.86 -1.21 9.32
C LEU A 15 17.88 -1.65 10.79
N GLN A 16 18.00 -2.93 11.08
CA GLN A 16 18.32 -3.38 12.43
C GLN A 16 19.82 -3.33 12.66
N LEU A 17 20.31 -2.23 13.21
CA LEU A 17 21.55 -2.23 13.96
C LEU A 17 21.27 -2.89 15.31
N SER A 18 21.61 -4.16 15.47
CA SER A 18 21.61 -4.82 16.77
C SER A 18 22.76 -4.30 17.62
N VAL A 19 22.59 -3.12 18.20
CA VAL A 19 23.34 -2.73 19.39
C VAL A 19 22.59 -3.36 20.55
N GLY A 20 23.21 -4.35 21.20
CA GLY A 20 22.70 -4.94 22.42
C GLY A 20 22.63 -3.90 23.55
N LEU A 21 21.52 -3.19 23.63
CA LEU A 21 21.11 -2.40 24.78
C LEU A 21 20.17 -3.26 25.60
N ASN A 22 20.51 -3.42 26.89
CA ASN A 22 19.63 -4.00 27.89
C ASN A 22 18.27 -3.28 27.82
N ALA A 23 17.23 -4.00 27.44
CA ALA A 23 15.85 -3.54 27.53
C ALA A 23 15.54 -3.31 29.01
N GLN A 24 15.65 -2.05 29.48
CA GLN A 24 15.02 -1.63 30.70
C GLN A 24 13.51 -1.58 30.45
N ASP A 25 12.73 -2.06 31.44
CA ASP A 25 11.27 -2.11 31.45
C ASP A 25 10.64 -0.72 31.16
N SER A 26 10.54 -0.33 29.90
CA SER A 26 9.59 0.69 29.46
C SER A 26 8.21 0.04 29.44
N PRO A 27 7.13 0.74 29.79
CA PRO A 27 5.79 0.18 29.70
C PRO A 27 5.57 -0.28 28.25
N ARG A 28 5.46 -1.60 28.07
CA ARG A 28 5.17 -2.21 26.77
C ARG A 28 3.68 -2.06 26.56
N PHE A 29 3.29 -1.18 25.66
CA PHE A 29 1.92 -1.11 25.23
C PHE A 29 1.65 -2.32 24.33
N GLU A 30 0.81 -3.21 24.83
CA GLU A 30 0.21 -4.30 24.09
C GLU A 30 -1.26 -3.95 23.90
N TRP A 31 -1.82 -4.27 22.75
CA TRP A 31 -3.25 -4.03 22.54
C TRP A 31 -4.14 -4.89 23.44
N ASP A 32 -5.27 -4.32 23.85
CA ASP A 32 -6.33 -5.07 24.53
C ASP A 32 -7.31 -5.62 23.48
N LEU A 33 -7.40 -6.94 23.36
CA LEU A 33 -8.31 -7.60 22.43
C LEU A 33 -9.65 -7.95 23.09
N THR A 34 -9.88 -7.60 24.36
CA THR A 34 -11.13 -7.91 25.07
C THR A 34 -12.31 -7.11 24.54
N ASP A 35 -12.05 -6.01 23.84
CA ASP A 35 -13.09 -5.26 23.10
C ASP A 35 -13.62 -6.02 21.87
N ILE A 36 -12.85 -6.96 21.31
CA ILE A 36 -13.31 -7.85 20.23
C ILE A 36 -14.05 -9.05 20.85
N TYR A 37 -13.37 -9.83 21.69
CA TYR A 37 -13.95 -10.93 22.46
C TYR A 37 -13.35 -10.93 23.87
N SER A 38 -14.21 -11.06 24.90
CA SER A 38 -13.79 -11.01 26.30
C SER A 38 -12.79 -12.11 26.68
N ASP A 39 -12.83 -13.23 25.96
CA ASP A 39 -11.98 -14.39 26.16
C ASP A 39 -12.09 -15.38 24.96
N GLU A 40 -11.26 -16.41 24.96
CA GLU A 40 -11.24 -17.45 23.93
C GLU A 40 -12.58 -18.21 23.82
N SER A 41 -13.25 -18.48 24.96
CA SER A 41 -14.54 -19.18 24.99
C SER A 41 -15.65 -18.38 24.29
N SER A 42 -15.62 -17.05 24.43
CA SER A 42 -16.53 -16.16 23.71
C SER A 42 -16.30 -16.20 22.21
N TRP A 43 -15.03 -16.25 21.77
CA TRP A 43 -14.67 -16.41 20.35
C TRP A 43 -15.10 -17.79 19.82
N GLU A 44 -14.84 -18.90 20.55
CA GLU A 44 -15.28 -20.24 20.16
C GLU A 44 -16.81 -20.30 19.97
N SER A 45 -17.54 -19.72 20.93
CA SER A 45 -18.99 -19.65 20.86
C SER A 45 -19.50 -18.86 19.64
N ALA A 46 -18.81 -17.76 19.30
CA ALA A 46 -19.11 -16.98 18.10
C ALA A 46 -18.83 -17.78 16.82
N MET A 47 -17.70 -18.50 16.76
CA MET A 47 -17.34 -19.35 15.61
C MET A 47 -18.39 -20.43 15.35
N ASP A 48 -18.92 -21.09 16.41
CA ASP A 48 -19.99 -22.10 16.30
C ASP A 48 -21.26 -21.46 15.72
N GLN A 49 -21.62 -20.25 16.17
CA GLN A 49 -22.80 -19.53 15.67
C GLN A 49 -22.65 -19.10 14.21
N ILE A 50 -21.47 -18.54 13.85
CA ILE A 50 -21.18 -18.15 12.47
C ILE A 50 -21.26 -19.35 11.55
N SER A 51 -20.66 -20.50 11.90
CA SER A 51 -20.70 -21.72 11.11
C SER A 51 -22.15 -22.21 10.87
N LEU A 52 -22.97 -22.21 11.92
CA LEU A 52 -24.38 -22.57 11.81
C LEU A 52 -25.15 -21.62 10.86
N ARG A 53 -24.89 -20.32 10.95
CA ARG A 53 -25.55 -19.32 10.09
C ARG A 53 -25.08 -19.41 8.64
N ILE A 54 -23.81 -19.73 8.39
CA ILE A 54 -23.28 -19.99 7.04
C ILE A 54 -24.08 -21.14 6.38
N ASP A 55 -24.32 -22.24 7.10
CA ASP A 55 -25.13 -23.37 6.61
C ASP A 55 -26.57 -22.94 6.29
N GLN A 56 -27.19 -22.11 7.14
CA GLN A 56 -28.53 -21.60 6.94
C GLN A 56 -28.63 -20.62 5.76
N PHE A 57 -27.59 -19.81 5.55
CA PHE A 57 -27.52 -18.80 4.50
C PHE A 57 -27.58 -19.42 3.08
N GLN A 58 -27.03 -20.60 2.90
CA GLN A 58 -27.15 -21.34 1.63
C GLN A 58 -28.61 -21.62 1.25
N GLY A 59 -29.51 -21.74 2.23
CA GLY A 59 -30.93 -21.94 2.01
C GLY A 59 -31.66 -20.73 1.39
N LEU A 60 -31.01 -19.58 1.34
CA LEU A 60 -31.58 -18.35 0.74
C LEU A 60 -31.30 -18.27 -0.78
N LYS A 61 -30.46 -19.14 -1.32
CA LYS A 61 -30.18 -19.21 -2.77
C LYS A 61 -31.49 -19.36 -3.57
N GLY A 62 -31.62 -18.55 -4.62
CA GLY A 62 -32.82 -18.55 -5.49
C GLY A 62 -33.96 -17.69 -4.98
N THR A 63 -33.79 -16.97 -3.87
CA THR A 63 -34.87 -16.13 -3.31
C THR A 63 -34.65 -14.63 -3.53
N LEU A 64 -33.44 -14.22 -3.95
CA LEU A 64 -33.03 -12.82 -4.01
C LEU A 64 -33.95 -11.96 -4.87
N GLY A 65 -34.41 -12.43 -6.01
CA GLY A 65 -35.30 -11.74 -6.93
C GLY A 65 -36.80 -11.90 -6.62
N SER A 66 -37.19 -12.60 -5.55
CA SER A 66 -38.60 -12.90 -5.27
C SER A 66 -39.41 -11.66 -4.84
N SER A 67 -38.80 -10.71 -4.17
CA SER A 67 -39.37 -9.41 -3.77
C SER A 67 -38.27 -8.49 -3.24
N ALA A 68 -38.54 -7.19 -3.10
CA ALA A 68 -37.63 -6.23 -2.49
C ALA A 68 -37.26 -6.60 -1.03
N GLN A 69 -38.23 -7.16 -0.27
CA GLN A 69 -37.98 -7.65 1.09
C GLN A 69 -37.06 -8.87 1.10
N SER A 70 -37.15 -9.76 0.10
CA SER A 70 -36.26 -10.92 0.00
C SER A 70 -34.83 -10.47 -0.33
N LEU A 71 -34.66 -9.50 -1.25
CA LEU A 71 -33.37 -8.90 -1.54
C LEU A 71 -32.76 -8.29 -0.28
N LEU A 72 -33.53 -7.46 0.45
CA LEU A 72 -33.09 -6.86 1.70
C LEU A 72 -32.66 -7.90 2.75
N LEU A 73 -33.46 -8.97 2.91
CA LEU A 73 -33.16 -10.05 3.84
C LEU A 73 -31.81 -10.70 3.50
N VAL A 74 -31.58 -11.07 2.24
CA VAL A 74 -30.32 -11.69 1.80
C VAL A 74 -29.14 -10.75 2.02
N MET A 75 -29.27 -9.48 1.62
CA MET A 75 -28.17 -8.51 1.75
C MET A 75 -27.82 -8.27 3.23
N ARG A 76 -28.82 -8.14 4.11
CA ARG A 76 -28.59 -7.96 5.54
C ARG A 76 -27.96 -9.18 6.19
N GLU A 77 -28.45 -10.39 5.91
CA GLU A 77 -27.86 -11.62 6.47
C GLU A 77 -26.42 -11.80 6.01
N TYR A 78 -26.13 -11.51 4.74
CA TYR A 78 -24.76 -11.54 4.21
C TYR A 78 -23.87 -10.52 4.89
N SER A 79 -24.35 -9.28 5.06
CA SER A 79 -23.62 -8.20 5.71
C SER A 79 -23.28 -8.54 7.17
N GLU A 80 -24.26 -8.96 7.95
CA GLU A 80 -24.07 -9.34 9.35
C GLU A 80 -23.13 -10.55 9.49
N LEU A 81 -23.24 -11.54 8.62
CA LEU A 81 -22.30 -12.68 8.60
C LEU A 81 -20.87 -12.24 8.29
N ASN A 82 -20.66 -11.37 7.31
CA ASN A 82 -19.34 -10.84 6.99
C ASN A 82 -18.75 -10.02 8.14
N LYS A 83 -19.56 -9.20 8.80
CA LYS A 83 -19.14 -8.39 9.94
C LYS A 83 -18.69 -9.26 11.11
N GLU A 84 -19.49 -10.28 11.48
CA GLU A 84 -19.14 -11.23 12.53
C GLU A 84 -17.92 -12.09 12.17
N ALA A 85 -17.85 -12.55 10.92
CA ALA A 85 -16.69 -13.32 10.43
C ALA A 85 -15.41 -12.49 10.42
N ALA A 86 -15.47 -11.21 10.01
CA ALA A 86 -14.35 -10.29 10.07
C ALA A 86 -13.86 -10.09 11.49
N ARG A 87 -14.80 -9.90 12.43
CA ARG A 87 -14.51 -9.77 13.86
C ARG A 87 -13.77 -10.99 14.41
N ALA A 88 -14.27 -12.21 14.10
CA ALA A 88 -13.65 -13.46 14.55
C ALA A 88 -12.27 -13.69 13.92
N TYR A 89 -12.11 -13.35 12.66
CA TYR A 89 -10.85 -13.47 11.93
C TYR A 89 -9.78 -12.50 12.45
N VAL A 90 -10.14 -11.22 12.64
CA VAL A 90 -9.20 -10.18 13.11
C VAL A 90 -8.69 -10.52 14.51
N TYR A 91 -9.55 -10.96 15.43
CA TYR A 91 -9.15 -11.38 16.77
C TYR A 91 -8.00 -12.39 16.74
N THR A 92 -8.13 -13.45 15.96
CA THR A 92 -7.09 -14.48 15.85
C THR A 92 -5.86 -14.01 15.07
N SER A 93 -6.04 -13.14 14.08
CA SER A 93 -4.94 -12.53 13.34
C SER A 93 -4.05 -11.68 14.22
N LEU A 94 -4.65 -10.84 15.08
CA LEU A 94 -3.93 -9.97 16.02
C LEU A 94 -3.20 -10.81 17.07
N GLN A 95 -3.82 -11.86 17.61
CA GLN A 95 -3.15 -12.79 18.54
C GLN A 95 -1.91 -13.43 17.90
N ARG A 96 -2.08 -13.96 16.68
CA ARG A 96 -0.96 -14.57 15.93
C ARG A 96 0.15 -13.56 15.64
N ASP A 97 -0.18 -12.33 15.27
CA ASP A 97 0.80 -11.32 14.89
C ASP A 97 1.57 -10.75 16.10
N ALA A 98 1.01 -10.86 17.30
CA ALA A 98 1.70 -10.56 18.56
C ALA A 98 2.81 -11.57 18.87
N ASP A 99 2.59 -12.88 18.65
CA ASP A 99 3.64 -13.90 18.70
C ASP A 99 3.35 -15.07 17.73
N GLN A 100 4.05 -15.08 16.62
CA GLN A 100 3.91 -16.12 15.58
C GLN A 100 4.47 -17.50 15.99
N ARG A 101 5.11 -17.63 17.13
CA ARG A 101 5.64 -18.89 17.66
C ARG A 101 4.61 -19.67 18.47
N GLU A 102 3.50 -19.02 18.86
CA GLU A 102 2.45 -19.63 19.65
C GLU A 102 1.61 -20.60 18.79
N PRO A 103 1.72 -21.95 19.00
CA PRO A 103 1.04 -22.92 18.17
C PRO A 103 -0.49 -22.82 18.24
N GLU A 104 -1.04 -22.44 19.41
CA GLU A 104 -2.48 -22.32 19.62
C GLU A 104 -3.04 -21.11 18.86
N ALA A 105 -2.35 -19.97 18.85
CA ALA A 105 -2.73 -18.81 18.05
C ALA A 105 -2.70 -19.12 16.54
N GLN A 106 -1.68 -19.85 16.08
CA GLN A 106 -1.61 -20.32 14.69
C GLN A 106 -2.78 -21.26 14.34
N ALA A 107 -3.14 -22.16 15.24
CA ALA A 107 -4.26 -23.08 15.04
C ALA A 107 -5.60 -22.33 14.96
N ARG A 108 -5.88 -21.41 15.92
CA ARG A 108 -7.09 -20.59 15.91
C ARG A 108 -7.20 -19.75 14.64
N PHE A 109 -6.11 -19.12 14.22
CA PHE A 109 -6.07 -18.37 12.97
C PHE A 109 -6.39 -19.25 11.75
N GLY A 110 -5.88 -20.51 11.74
CA GLY A 110 -6.21 -21.50 10.72
C GLY A 110 -7.70 -21.81 10.63
N VAL A 111 -8.35 -21.98 11.80
CA VAL A 111 -9.81 -22.22 11.89
C VAL A 111 -10.61 -21.00 11.39
N ALA A 112 -10.26 -19.79 11.84
CA ALA A 112 -10.93 -18.58 11.39
C ALA A 112 -10.77 -18.34 9.87
N ARG A 113 -9.62 -18.67 9.31
CA ARG A 113 -9.38 -18.59 7.86
C ARG A 113 -10.25 -19.59 7.09
N GLN A 114 -10.42 -20.81 7.60
CA GLN A 114 -11.30 -21.80 6.98
C GLN A 114 -12.76 -21.32 7.00
N MET A 115 -13.25 -20.82 8.13
CA MET A 115 -14.58 -20.25 8.25
C MET A 115 -14.83 -19.13 7.23
N TYR A 116 -13.84 -18.25 7.00
CA TYR A 116 -13.93 -17.21 5.96
C TYR A 116 -14.05 -17.79 4.55
N THR A 117 -13.33 -18.89 4.28
CA THR A 117 -13.45 -19.62 3.03
C THR A 117 -14.85 -20.22 2.84
N ASP A 118 -15.39 -20.83 3.90
CA ASP A 118 -16.72 -21.44 3.90
C ASP A 118 -17.81 -20.36 3.66
N LEU A 119 -17.68 -19.18 4.27
CA LEU A 119 -18.58 -18.05 4.03
C LEU A 119 -18.52 -17.55 2.58
N THR A 120 -17.31 -17.45 2.03
CA THR A 120 -17.11 -17.03 0.63
C THR A 120 -17.77 -18.01 -0.33
N GLU A 121 -17.62 -19.32 -0.08
CA GLU A 121 -18.28 -20.36 -0.87
C GLU A 121 -19.80 -20.29 -0.74
N ALA A 122 -20.32 -20.17 0.49
CA ALA A 122 -21.74 -20.11 0.78
C ALA A 122 -22.45 -18.89 0.18
N SER A 123 -21.72 -17.78 -0.03
CA SER A 123 -22.25 -16.53 -0.58
C SER A 123 -21.98 -16.34 -2.08
N SER A 124 -21.25 -17.24 -2.72
CA SER A 124 -20.80 -17.12 -4.13
C SER A 124 -21.93 -16.98 -5.15
N TRP A 125 -23.15 -17.36 -4.80
CA TRP A 125 -24.34 -17.30 -5.65
C TRP A 125 -25.00 -15.91 -5.73
N ILE A 126 -24.67 -14.98 -4.81
CA ILE A 126 -25.31 -13.65 -4.72
C ILE A 126 -25.12 -12.85 -6.02
N ASN A 127 -23.87 -12.66 -6.44
CA ASN A 127 -23.55 -11.86 -7.63
C ASN A 127 -24.15 -12.44 -8.92
N PRO A 128 -24.01 -13.75 -9.23
CA PRO A 128 -24.69 -14.36 -10.36
C PRO A 128 -26.20 -14.18 -10.33
N GLU A 129 -26.83 -14.30 -9.16
CA GLU A 129 -28.28 -14.14 -9.03
C GLU A 129 -28.70 -12.68 -9.26
N LEU A 130 -27.98 -11.69 -8.67
CA LEU A 130 -28.20 -10.26 -8.93
C LEU A 130 -28.07 -9.93 -10.42
N LEU A 131 -27.01 -10.40 -11.08
CA LEU A 131 -26.77 -10.17 -12.50
C LEU A 131 -27.89 -10.78 -13.36
N SER A 132 -28.43 -11.94 -12.98
CA SER A 132 -29.51 -12.61 -13.70
C SER A 132 -30.82 -11.85 -13.67
N LEU A 133 -31.07 -11.01 -12.64
CA LEU A 133 -32.27 -10.16 -12.54
C LEU A 133 -32.27 -9.02 -13.57
N GLY A 134 -31.09 -8.51 -13.91
CA GLY A 134 -30.90 -7.37 -14.80
C GLY A 134 -31.22 -6.02 -14.17
N GLU A 135 -30.63 -4.97 -14.72
CA GLU A 135 -30.68 -3.60 -14.17
C GLU A 135 -32.10 -3.09 -13.91
N ALA A 136 -33.04 -3.32 -14.86
CA ALA A 136 -34.40 -2.81 -14.73
C ALA A 136 -35.15 -3.42 -13.54
N THR A 137 -35.01 -4.74 -13.30
CA THR A 137 -35.63 -5.42 -12.16
C THR A 137 -35.03 -4.95 -10.85
N VAL A 138 -33.68 -4.88 -10.80
CA VAL A 138 -32.98 -4.43 -9.59
C VAL A 138 -33.36 -2.98 -9.25
N ALA A 139 -33.41 -2.08 -10.23
CA ALA A 139 -33.81 -0.69 -10.02
C ALA A 139 -35.24 -0.59 -9.46
N GLN A 140 -36.17 -1.46 -9.92
CA GLN A 140 -37.51 -1.55 -9.36
C GLN A 140 -37.47 -1.99 -7.89
N LEU A 141 -36.74 -3.08 -7.56
CA LEU A 141 -36.63 -3.59 -6.18
C LEU A 141 -36.03 -2.54 -5.22
N LEU A 142 -34.99 -1.81 -5.66
CA LEU A 142 -34.39 -0.71 -4.90
C LEU A 142 -35.42 0.41 -4.63
N SER A 143 -36.29 0.72 -5.58
CA SER A 143 -37.34 1.74 -5.41
C SER A 143 -38.46 1.32 -4.49
N GLU A 144 -38.75 0.01 -4.37
CA GLU A 144 -39.81 -0.56 -3.56
C GLU A 144 -39.46 -0.67 -2.06
N GLU A 145 -38.15 -0.77 -1.73
CA GLU A 145 -37.67 -0.97 -0.36
C GLU A 145 -36.59 0.06 -0.01
N PRO A 146 -36.94 1.18 0.66
CA PRO A 146 -35.95 2.23 1.00
C PRO A 146 -34.77 1.75 1.87
N ALA A 147 -34.92 0.68 2.65
CA ALA A 147 -33.86 0.13 3.48
C ALA A 147 -32.75 -0.58 2.67
N LEU A 148 -32.93 -0.75 1.35
CA LEU A 148 -31.89 -1.19 0.43
C LEU A 148 -30.88 -0.06 0.10
N ALA A 149 -31.13 1.18 0.54
CA ALA A 149 -30.22 2.30 0.28
C ALA A 149 -28.79 2.04 0.82
N ASP A 150 -28.65 1.35 1.94
CA ASP A 150 -27.37 0.99 2.52
C ASP A 150 -26.55 0.05 1.61
N PHE A 151 -27.21 -0.67 0.71
CA PHE A 151 -26.64 -1.63 -0.23
C PHE A 151 -26.58 -1.12 -1.68
N ASP A 152 -27.11 0.08 -1.96
CA ASP A 152 -27.28 0.60 -3.33
C ASP A 152 -25.96 0.60 -4.11
N PHE A 153 -24.88 1.11 -3.51
CA PHE A 153 -23.56 1.14 -4.15
C PHE A 153 -23.07 -0.27 -4.49
N LEU A 154 -23.11 -1.20 -3.54
CA LEU A 154 -22.64 -2.58 -3.75
C LEU A 154 -23.43 -3.31 -4.85
N ILE A 155 -24.75 -3.10 -4.86
CA ILE A 155 -25.65 -3.71 -5.86
C ILE A 155 -25.36 -3.13 -7.24
N ARG A 156 -25.20 -1.81 -7.37
CA ARG A 156 -24.89 -1.14 -8.64
C ARG A 156 -23.51 -1.50 -9.15
N ASP A 157 -22.51 -1.58 -8.25
CA ASP A 157 -21.16 -2.02 -8.63
C ASP A 157 -21.16 -3.46 -9.14
N THR A 158 -21.96 -4.36 -8.52
CA THR A 158 -22.17 -5.71 -9.05
C THR A 158 -22.77 -5.68 -10.46
N LEU A 159 -23.80 -4.87 -10.70
CA LEU A 159 -24.42 -4.74 -12.02
C LEU A 159 -23.45 -4.18 -13.07
N ARG A 160 -22.58 -3.25 -12.69
CA ARG A 160 -21.52 -2.69 -13.56
C ARG A 160 -20.58 -3.78 -14.09
N GLN A 161 -20.41 -4.88 -13.36
CA GLN A 161 -19.57 -6.00 -13.79
C GLN A 161 -20.23 -6.89 -14.86
N SER A 162 -21.54 -6.69 -15.16
CA SER A 162 -22.29 -7.53 -16.10
C SER A 162 -21.61 -7.72 -17.48
N PRO A 163 -21.04 -6.68 -18.14
CA PRO A 163 -20.37 -6.85 -19.43
C PRO A 163 -19.08 -7.69 -19.35
N HIS A 164 -18.53 -7.83 -18.15
CA HIS A 164 -17.26 -8.49 -17.87
C HIS A 164 -17.43 -9.83 -17.13
N THR A 165 -18.67 -10.25 -16.90
CA THR A 165 -19.03 -11.55 -16.31
C THR A 165 -19.47 -12.51 -17.39
N MET A 166 -18.86 -13.70 -17.40
CA MET A 166 -19.16 -14.73 -18.40
C MET A 166 -20.30 -15.64 -17.93
N ASP A 167 -20.69 -16.59 -18.79
CA ASP A 167 -21.65 -17.63 -18.40
C ASP A 167 -21.05 -18.55 -17.30
N GLU A 168 -21.93 -19.25 -16.57
CA GLU A 168 -21.56 -20.10 -15.43
C GLU A 168 -20.48 -21.15 -15.77
N ALA A 169 -20.52 -21.74 -16.97
CA ALA A 169 -19.54 -22.73 -17.38
C ALA A 169 -18.17 -22.10 -17.60
N THR A 170 -18.12 -20.93 -18.20
CA THR A 170 -16.90 -20.17 -18.43
C THR A 170 -16.32 -19.66 -17.09
N GLU A 171 -17.13 -19.10 -16.20
CA GLU A 171 -16.69 -18.67 -14.87
C GLU A 171 -16.11 -19.83 -14.04
N SER A 172 -16.70 -21.02 -14.12
CA SER A 172 -16.18 -22.22 -13.47
C SER A 172 -14.79 -22.62 -14.02
N ILE A 173 -14.58 -22.50 -15.33
CA ILE A 173 -13.27 -22.76 -15.95
C ILE A 173 -12.25 -21.69 -15.52
N LEU A 174 -12.62 -20.41 -15.50
CA LEU A 174 -11.76 -19.32 -15.06
C LEU A 174 -11.34 -19.46 -13.58
N ALA A 175 -12.27 -19.87 -12.72
CA ALA A 175 -11.96 -20.13 -11.32
C ALA A 175 -10.92 -21.26 -11.17
N GLN A 176 -11.05 -22.35 -11.94
CA GLN A 176 -10.07 -23.46 -11.95
C GLN A 176 -8.71 -23.02 -12.55
N ALA A 177 -8.72 -22.13 -13.53
CA ALA A 177 -7.49 -21.57 -14.13
C ALA A 177 -6.73 -20.66 -13.16
N GLY A 178 -7.38 -20.09 -12.15
CA GLY A 178 -6.78 -19.14 -11.19
C GLY A 178 -5.50 -19.64 -10.53
N MET A 179 -5.42 -20.94 -10.19
CA MET A 179 -4.19 -21.54 -9.64
C MET A 179 -3.03 -21.56 -10.66
N ILE A 180 -3.34 -21.74 -11.95
CA ILE A 180 -2.34 -21.73 -13.02
C ILE A 180 -1.87 -20.30 -13.28
N LEU A 181 -2.82 -19.34 -13.32
CA LEU A 181 -2.56 -17.93 -13.59
C LEU A 181 -1.74 -17.26 -12.48
N SER A 182 -1.87 -17.71 -11.22
CA SER A 182 -1.08 -17.21 -10.08
C SER A 182 0.29 -17.89 -9.91
N SER A 183 0.60 -18.93 -10.69
CA SER A 183 1.86 -19.67 -10.54
C SER A 183 3.13 -18.84 -10.81
N PRO A 184 3.18 -17.86 -11.73
CA PRO A 184 4.37 -17.03 -11.94
C PRO A 184 4.79 -16.27 -10.68
N SER A 185 3.84 -15.68 -9.95
CA SER A 185 4.09 -15.01 -8.68
C SER A 185 4.69 -15.96 -7.63
N GLN A 186 4.17 -17.19 -7.53
CA GLN A 186 4.70 -18.21 -6.60
C GLN A 186 6.12 -18.64 -6.98
N VAL A 187 6.39 -18.84 -8.28
CA VAL A 187 7.72 -19.19 -8.78
C VAL A 187 8.71 -18.07 -8.43
N TYR A 188 8.35 -16.81 -8.69
CA TYR A 188 9.17 -15.67 -8.31
C TYR A 188 9.47 -15.66 -6.80
N GLN A 189 8.46 -15.80 -5.95
CA GLN A 189 8.63 -15.75 -4.49
C GLN A 189 9.54 -16.85 -3.97
N ASN A 190 9.35 -18.09 -4.43
CA ASN A 190 10.20 -19.22 -4.04
C ASN A 190 11.65 -18.98 -4.48
N PHE A 191 11.83 -18.55 -5.72
CA PHE A 191 13.16 -18.29 -6.26
C PHE A 191 13.87 -17.17 -5.53
N ALA A 192 13.24 -16.00 -5.41
CA ALA A 192 13.83 -14.81 -4.80
C ALA A 192 14.13 -14.96 -3.30
N ASN A 193 13.32 -15.76 -2.58
CA ASN A 193 13.46 -15.89 -1.13
C ASN A 193 14.23 -17.15 -0.68
N ALA A 194 14.26 -18.23 -1.50
CA ALA A 194 14.83 -19.50 -1.08
C ALA A 194 15.95 -20.04 -1.98
N ASP A 195 15.82 -19.94 -3.31
CA ASP A 195 16.66 -20.69 -4.22
C ASP A 195 17.94 -19.98 -4.67
N ILE A 196 17.99 -18.63 -4.61
CA ILE A 196 19.19 -17.89 -5.00
C ILE A 196 20.32 -18.15 -4.00
N PRO A 197 21.46 -18.70 -4.43
CA PRO A 197 22.63 -18.87 -3.58
C PRO A 197 23.34 -17.52 -3.40
N TRP A 198 22.88 -16.73 -2.45
CA TRP A 198 23.38 -15.39 -2.21
C TRP A 198 24.87 -15.39 -1.88
N PRO A 199 25.68 -14.57 -2.57
CA PRO A 199 27.11 -14.50 -2.33
C PRO A 199 27.45 -13.76 -1.04
N ASP A 200 28.59 -14.16 -0.45
CA ASP A 200 29.23 -13.41 0.61
C ASP A 200 30.27 -12.45 0.00
N VAL A 201 30.31 -11.23 0.52
CA VAL A 201 31.36 -10.24 0.20
C VAL A 201 32.10 -9.81 1.47
N THR A 202 33.35 -9.36 1.31
CA THR A 202 34.11 -8.76 2.41
C THR A 202 34.22 -7.26 2.18
N LEU A 203 33.62 -6.48 3.08
CA LEU A 203 33.66 -5.02 3.04
C LEU A 203 35.07 -4.49 3.42
N SER A 204 35.34 -3.22 3.15
CA SER A 204 36.62 -2.57 3.38
C SER A 204 37.12 -2.65 4.81
N GLU A 205 36.23 -2.71 5.80
CA GLU A 205 36.55 -2.88 7.22
C GLU A 205 36.82 -4.35 7.62
N GLY A 206 36.75 -5.28 6.68
CA GLY A 206 36.96 -6.71 6.91
C GLY A 206 35.71 -7.48 7.33
N ASN A 207 34.55 -6.85 7.43
CA ASN A 207 33.29 -7.49 7.75
C ASN A 207 32.82 -8.37 6.56
N LYS A 208 32.55 -9.63 6.83
CA LYS A 208 31.95 -10.54 5.86
C LYS A 208 30.44 -10.47 5.96
N VAL A 209 29.76 -10.20 4.84
CA VAL A 209 28.31 -10.02 4.78
C VAL A 209 27.72 -10.84 3.63
N THR A 210 26.55 -11.44 3.85
CA THR A 210 25.79 -12.15 2.82
C THR A 210 24.88 -11.16 2.10
N LEU A 211 24.93 -11.14 0.77
CA LEU A 211 24.16 -10.20 -0.05
C LEU A 211 22.80 -10.77 -0.49
N ASN A 212 22.01 -11.28 0.46
CA ASN A 212 20.59 -11.48 0.24
C ASN A 212 19.86 -10.13 0.14
N GLN A 213 18.54 -10.12 -0.05
CA GLN A 213 17.77 -8.88 -0.21
C GLN A 213 17.95 -7.91 0.97
N SER A 214 17.95 -8.41 2.20
CA SER A 214 18.17 -7.60 3.41
C SER A 214 19.59 -7.07 3.48
N GLY A 215 20.60 -7.92 3.20
CA GLY A 215 22.00 -7.52 3.15
C GLY A 215 22.26 -6.47 2.07
N TYR A 216 21.70 -6.63 0.88
CA TYR A 216 21.77 -5.63 -0.17
C TYR A 216 21.15 -4.29 0.29
N SER A 217 19.95 -4.33 0.85
CA SER A 217 19.24 -3.13 1.31
C SER A 217 20.03 -2.36 2.38
N LEU A 218 20.65 -3.08 3.31
CA LEU A 218 21.49 -2.49 4.34
C LEU A 218 22.76 -1.88 3.76
N TRP A 219 23.52 -2.65 2.99
CA TRP A 219 24.89 -2.28 2.62
C TRP A 219 24.99 -1.41 1.37
N ARG A 220 23.94 -1.32 0.54
CA ARG A 220 23.86 -0.34 -0.55
C ARG A 220 23.86 1.12 -0.05
N ALA A 221 23.54 1.35 1.22
CA ALA A 221 23.59 2.66 1.86
C ALA A 221 24.92 2.97 2.58
N SER A 222 25.93 2.06 2.51
CA SER A 222 27.22 2.25 3.15
C SER A 222 27.83 3.62 2.86
N ALA A 223 28.40 4.29 3.86
CA ALA A 223 29.15 5.53 3.68
C ALA A 223 30.37 5.35 2.77
N ASN A 224 30.98 4.16 2.76
CA ASN A 224 32.10 3.84 1.88
C ASN A 224 31.64 3.56 0.46
N ARG A 225 32.02 4.43 -0.49
CA ARG A 225 31.64 4.32 -1.90
C ARG A 225 32.11 3.03 -2.58
N GLN A 226 33.27 2.51 -2.20
CA GLN A 226 33.80 1.26 -2.77
C GLN A 226 32.96 0.06 -2.31
N ASP A 227 32.55 0.05 -1.05
CA ASP A 227 31.68 -0.97 -0.50
C ASP A 227 30.30 -0.93 -1.18
N ARG A 228 29.71 0.27 -1.38
CA ARG A 228 28.46 0.42 -2.13
C ARG A 228 28.55 -0.19 -3.53
N LYS A 229 29.63 0.17 -4.27
CA LYS A 229 29.85 -0.37 -5.62
C LYS A 229 29.99 -1.89 -5.60
N LEU A 230 30.78 -2.44 -4.67
CA LEU A 230 30.95 -3.88 -4.51
C LEU A 230 29.63 -4.59 -4.25
N VAL A 231 28.83 -4.05 -3.33
CA VAL A 231 27.50 -4.57 -2.97
C VAL A 231 26.55 -4.54 -4.18
N PHE A 232 26.51 -3.41 -4.88
CA PHE A 232 25.68 -3.26 -6.09
C PHE A 232 26.09 -4.23 -7.19
N ASP A 233 27.35 -4.22 -7.58
CA ASP A 233 27.83 -5.05 -8.68
C ASP A 233 27.59 -6.53 -8.39
N THR A 234 27.90 -6.98 -7.17
CA THR A 234 27.74 -8.39 -6.80
C THR A 234 26.28 -8.82 -6.75
N PHE A 235 25.40 -7.97 -6.22
CA PHE A 235 23.97 -8.26 -6.15
C PHE A 235 23.33 -8.36 -7.54
N TRP A 236 23.61 -7.38 -8.42
CA TRP A 236 23.04 -7.37 -9.77
C TRP A 236 23.68 -8.41 -10.68
N GLN A 237 24.96 -8.74 -10.51
CA GLN A 237 25.56 -9.89 -11.18
C GLN A 237 24.89 -11.21 -10.79
N THR A 238 24.44 -11.33 -9.55
CA THR A 238 23.70 -12.51 -9.11
C THR A 238 22.36 -12.60 -9.83
N TRP A 239 21.56 -11.53 -9.89
CA TRP A 239 20.29 -11.49 -10.62
C TRP A 239 20.47 -11.70 -12.13
N GLN A 240 21.53 -11.15 -12.72
CA GLN A 240 21.82 -11.29 -14.15
C GLN A 240 22.00 -12.75 -14.58
N GLN A 241 22.49 -13.62 -13.69
CA GLN A 241 22.62 -15.05 -13.98
C GLN A 241 21.28 -15.75 -14.21
N TYR A 242 20.21 -15.18 -13.68
CA TYR A 242 18.86 -15.73 -13.75
C TYR A 242 17.91 -14.93 -14.63
N ALA A 243 18.39 -13.90 -15.31
CA ALA A 243 17.57 -12.97 -16.08
C ALA A 243 16.68 -13.65 -17.12
N ASP A 244 17.15 -14.72 -17.78
CA ASP A 244 16.34 -15.44 -18.77
C ASP A 244 15.19 -16.22 -18.12
N GLY A 245 15.45 -16.87 -16.98
CA GLY A 245 14.42 -17.59 -16.21
C GLY A 245 13.39 -16.63 -15.62
N MET A 246 13.84 -15.54 -15.01
CA MET A 246 12.96 -14.49 -14.48
C MET A 246 12.19 -13.80 -15.61
N GLY A 247 12.81 -13.61 -16.78
CA GLY A 247 12.14 -13.08 -17.95
C GLY A 247 11.01 -13.98 -18.44
N ALA A 248 11.21 -15.30 -18.46
CA ALA A 248 10.15 -16.23 -18.79
C ALA A 248 9.00 -16.20 -17.76
N THR A 249 9.35 -16.06 -16.47
CA THR A 249 8.36 -15.99 -15.38
C THR A 249 7.54 -14.70 -15.47
N LEU A 250 8.17 -13.53 -15.65
CA LEU A 250 7.46 -12.26 -15.81
C LEU A 250 6.64 -12.22 -17.10
N ALA A 251 7.16 -12.77 -18.20
CA ALA A 251 6.39 -12.89 -19.44
C ALA A 251 5.13 -13.76 -19.24
N SER A 252 5.19 -14.80 -18.40
CA SER A 252 4.03 -15.63 -18.06
C SER A 252 3.01 -14.85 -17.23
N GLU A 253 3.44 -14.00 -16.31
CA GLU A 253 2.57 -13.09 -15.55
C GLU A 253 1.83 -12.14 -16.50
N VAL A 254 2.56 -11.43 -17.37
CA VAL A 254 1.96 -10.54 -18.37
C VAL A 254 0.96 -11.27 -19.28
N GLN A 255 1.23 -12.53 -19.65
CA GLN A 255 0.28 -13.32 -20.43
C GLN A 255 -0.95 -13.74 -19.64
N SER A 256 -0.82 -14.00 -18.33
CA SER A 256 -1.95 -14.27 -17.43
C SER A 256 -2.89 -13.07 -17.35
N ASN A 257 -2.33 -11.86 -17.24
CA ASN A 257 -3.08 -10.61 -17.19
C ASN A 257 -3.79 -10.32 -18.51
N LEU A 258 -3.08 -10.52 -19.61
CA LEU A 258 -3.64 -10.35 -20.95
C LEU A 258 -4.77 -11.37 -21.24
N PHE A 259 -4.63 -12.61 -20.77
CA PHE A 259 -5.69 -13.61 -20.85
C PHE A 259 -6.92 -13.16 -20.05
N SER A 260 -6.76 -12.70 -18.82
CA SER A 260 -7.84 -12.23 -17.95
C SER A 260 -8.60 -11.06 -18.59
N ALA A 261 -7.87 -10.04 -19.07
CA ALA A 261 -8.47 -8.87 -19.72
C ALA A 261 -9.29 -9.27 -20.96
N ARG A 262 -8.75 -10.14 -21.81
CA ARG A 262 -9.43 -10.58 -23.05
C ARG A 262 -10.67 -11.41 -22.80
N VAL A 263 -10.60 -12.37 -21.86
CA VAL A 263 -11.74 -13.23 -21.54
C VAL A 263 -12.87 -12.43 -20.89
N ARG A 264 -12.51 -11.41 -20.10
CA ARG A 264 -13.49 -10.53 -19.45
C ARG A 264 -13.92 -9.34 -20.31
N ASN A 265 -13.56 -9.30 -21.58
CA ASN A 265 -13.94 -8.26 -22.55
C ASN A 265 -13.53 -6.84 -22.15
N HIS A 266 -12.37 -6.67 -21.52
CA HIS A 266 -11.80 -5.34 -21.30
C HIS A 266 -10.99 -4.86 -22.52
N ASP A 267 -10.91 -3.54 -22.70
CA ASP A 267 -10.19 -2.90 -23.81
C ASP A 267 -8.66 -3.08 -23.70
N GLY A 268 -8.14 -3.54 -22.57
CA GLY A 268 -6.74 -3.81 -22.31
C GLY A 268 -6.49 -4.20 -20.85
N VAL A 269 -5.25 -4.57 -20.56
CA VAL A 269 -4.88 -5.02 -19.20
C VAL A 269 -5.01 -3.90 -18.18
N LEU A 270 -4.59 -2.67 -18.52
CA LEU A 270 -4.75 -1.51 -17.64
C LEU A 270 -6.24 -1.28 -17.29
N ALA A 271 -7.13 -1.28 -18.28
CA ALA A 271 -8.55 -1.10 -18.04
C ALA A 271 -9.14 -2.21 -17.15
N ASN A 272 -8.71 -3.47 -17.35
CA ASN A 272 -9.12 -4.60 -16.53
C ASN A 272 -8.71 -4.41 -15.05
N ASN A 273 -7.47 -3.96 -14.80
CA ASN A 273 -6.96 -3.84 -13.44
C ASN A 273 -7.55 -2.66 -12.66
N LEU A 274 -7.85 -1.55 -13.33
CA LEU A 274 -8.43 -0.37 -12.70
C LEU A 274 -9.95 -0.47 -12.54
N PHE A 275 -10.57 -1.47 -13.19
CA PHE A 275 -12.01 -1.61 -13.23
C PHE A 275 -12.62 -1.83 -11.84
N ASP A 276 -12.06 -2.69 -11.02
CA ASP A 276 -12.65 -3.03 -9.71
C ASP A 276 -12.73 -1.82 -8.77
N ASP A 277 -11.71 -0.95 -8.80
CA ASP A 277 -11.71 0.32 -8.04
C ASP A 277 -12.48 1.45 -8.77
N GLY A 278 -13.04 1.21 -9.95
CA GLY A 278 -13.72 2.23 -10.76
C GLY A 278 -12.81 3.38 -11.20
N LEU A 279 -11.50 3.15 -11.27
CA LEU A 279 -10.53 4.19 -11.61
C LEU A 279 -10.42 4.38 -13.14
N PRO A 280 -10.55 5.61 -13.65
CA PRO A 280 -10.29 5.90 -15.06
C PRO A 280 -8.84 5.61 -15.44
N PRO A 281 -8.55 4.90 -16.55
CA PRO A 281 -7.18 4.67 -17.02
C PRO A 281 -6.37 5.97 -17.24
N GLN A 282 -7.05 7.09 -17.44
CA GLN A 282 -6.44 8.42 -17.56
C GLN A 282 -5.64 8.83 -16.32
N ILE A 283 -6.01 8.40 -15.12
CA ILE A 283 -5.23 8.68 -13.90
C ILE A 283 -3.82 8.12 -14.05
N TYR A 284 -3.71 6.88 -14.52
CA TYR A 284 -2.43 6.21 -14.71
C TYR A 284 -1.57 6.90 -15.79
N THR A 285 -2.16 7.15 -16.94
CA THR A 285 -1.44 7.80 -18.05
C THR A 285 -1.08 9.25 -17.74
N GLN A 286 -1.92 9.97 -17.00
CA GLN A 286 -1.64 11.32 -16.55
C GLN A 286 -0.49 11.36 -15.53
N LEU A 287 -0.46 10.43 -14.56
CA LEU A 287 0.65 10.30 -13.64
C LEU A 287 1.98 10.13 -14.40
N VAL A 288 2.03 9.17 -15.34
CA VAL A 288 3.24 8.92 -16.15
C VAL A 288 3.64 10.18 -16.93
N ALA A 289 2.69 10.87 -17.55
CA ALA A 289 2.95 12.10 -18.31
C ALA A 289 3.55 13.19 -17.41
N GLN A 290 2.91 13.47 -16.26
CA GLN A 290 3.34 14.55 -15.36
C GLN A 290 4.69 14.27 -14.71
N VAL A 291 4.98 13.02 -14.35
CA VAL A 291 6.30 12.65 -13.84
C VAL A 291 7.38 12.81 -14.91
N ASN A 292 7.11 12.43 -16.17
CA ASN A 292 8.05 12.64 -17.25
C ASN A 292 8.31 14.14 -17.52
N GLU A 293 7.29 15.00 -17.44
CA GLU A 293 7.45 16.45 -17.52
C GLU A 293 8.27 17.02 -16.35
N ALA A 294 8.17 16.41 -15.17
CA ALA A 294 8.89 16.80 -13.96
C ALA A 294 10.33 16.26 -13.87
N LEU A 295 10.80 15.42 -14.80
CA LEU A 295 12.17 14.88 -14.78
C LEU A 295 13.27 15.94 -14.64
N PRO A 296 13.18 17.17 -15.23
CA PRO A 296 14.18 18.21 -14.98
C PRO A 296 14.34 18.57 -13.48
N ILE A 297 13.26 18.55 -12.70
CA ILE A 297 13.28 18.78 -11.24
C ILE A 297 13.99 17.61 -10.55
N PHE A 298 13.68 16.38 -10.94
CA PHE A 298 14.37 15.21 -10.41
C PHE A 298 15.87 15.21 -10.77
N HIS A 299 16.24 15.66 -11.98
CA HIS A 299 17.63 15.82 -12.38
C HIS A 299 18.35 16.92 -11.57
N ARG A 300 17.66 18.01 -11.18
CA ARG A 300 18.18 19.01 -10.24
C ARG A 300 18.53 18.38 -8.90
N TYR A 301 17.59 17.57 -8.36
CA TYR A 301 17.84 16.84 -7.11
C TYR A 301 19.07 15.93 -7.19
N LEU A 302 19.22 15.17 -8.28
CA LEU A 302 20.38 14.27 -8.43
C LEU A 302 21.71 15.06 -8.48
N ARG A 303 21.75 16.24 -9.10
CA ARG A 303 22.93 17.13 -9.07
C ARG A 303 23.21 17.64 -7.67
N LEU A 304 22.18 18.15 -6.99
CA LEU A 304 22.30 18.60 -5.60
C LEU A 304 22.81 17.47 -4.69
N ARG A 305 22.32 16.25 -4.90
CA ARG A 305 22.80 15.06 -4.19
C ARG A 305 24.31 14.83 -4.42
N GLY A 306 24.75 14.93 -5.67
CA GLY A 306 26.19 14.82 -6.01
C GLY A 306 27.04 15.87 -5.28
N GLU A 307 26.58 17.12 -5.26
CA GLU A 307 27.23 18.22 -4.55
C GLU A 307 27.30 17.97 -3.03
N MET A 308 26.21 17.57 -2.40
CA MET A 308 26.17 17.29 -0.96
C MET A 308 27.05 16.11 -0.56
N LEU A 309 27.16 15.08 -1.41
CA LEU A 309 28.01 13.92 -1.18
C LEU A 309 29.46 14.15 -1.62
N GLY A 310 29.79 15.27 -2.27
CA GLY A 310 31.12 15.56 -2.82
C GLY A 310 31.52 14.63 -3.96
N ILE A 311 30.56 14.18 -4.78
CA ILE A 311 30.76 13.22 -5.86
C ILE A 311 30.49 13.91 -7.21
N GLU A 312 31.57 14.12 -8.01
CA GLU A 312 31.44 14.71 -9.36
C GLU A 312 30.88 13.72 -10.40
N ASP A 313 31.23 12.43 -10.31
CA ASP A 313 30.78 11.35 -11.19
C ASP A 313 29.75 10.49 -10.46
N LEU A 314 28.53 10.98 -10.39
CA LEU A 314 27.43 10.31 -9.69
C LEU A 314 27.01 9.04 -10.43
N ARG A 315 26.95 7.92 -9.73
CA ARG A 315 26.56 6.61 -10.24
C ARG A 315 25.27 6.12 -9.58
N TYR A 316 24.62 5.17 -10.17
CA TYR A 316 23.35 4.64 -9.66
C TYR A 316 23.45 4.09 -8.23
N TYR A 317 24.57 3.51 -7.85
CA TYR A 317 24.81 3.07 -6.47
C TYR A 317 25.03 4.22 -5.46
N ASP A 318 25.11 5.48 -5.92
CA ASP A 318 25.28 6.64 -5.04
C ASP A 318 23.92 7.29 -4.64
N ILE A 319 22.78 6.74 -5.09
CA ILE A 319 21.47 7.29 -4.74
C ILE A 319 20.91 6.81 -3.39
N TYR A 320 21.57 5.87 -2.71
CA TYR A 320 21.04 5.26 -1.48
C TYR A 320 21.66 5.74 -0.17
N PRO A 321 22.93 6.19 -0.10
CA PRO A 321 23.46 6.71 1.15
C PRO A 321 22.68 7.94 1.59
N PRO A 322 22.47 8.14 2.92
CA PRO A 322 21.80 9.35 3.41
C PRO A 322 22.58 10.60 2.98
N LEU A 323 21.85 11.68 2.66
CA LEU A 323 22.45 12.97 2.29
C LEU A 323 23.22 13.59 3.47
N VAL A 324 22.67 13.44 4.67
CA VAL A 324 23.27 13.91 5.92
C VAL A 324 23.08 12.83 6.98
N SER A 325 24.14 12.60 7.75
CA SER A 325 24.08 11.71 8.92
C SER A 325 24.20 12.57 10.18
N VAL A 326 23.14 12.58 10.98
CA VAL A 326 23.08 13.32 12.23
C VAL A 326 22.43 12.48 13.31
N ASN A 327 22.84 12.70 14.56
CA ASN A 327 22.13 12.13 15.69
C ASN A 327 20.98 13.07 16.08
N THR A 328 19.77 12.71 15.70
CA THR A 328 18.54 13.47 15.98
C THR A 328 17.99 13.25 17.40
N GLY A 329 18.68 12.45 18.21
CA GLY A 329 18.22 12.09 19.55
C GLY A 329 17.30 10.87 19.58
N VAL A 330 16.69 10.66 20.73
CA VAL A 330 15.76 9.55 20.98
C VAL A 330 14.32 10.05 20.77
N PHE A 331 13.55 9.31 20.00
CA PHE A 331 12.12 9.51 19.77
C PHE A 331 11.37 8.33 20.38
N ASP A 332 11.33 8.26 21.72
CA ASP A 332 10.54 7.26 22.38
C ASP A 332 9.04 7.42 22.07
N LEU A 333 8.24 6.45 22.45
CA LEU A 333 6.82 6.42 22.09
C LEU A 333 6.04 7.65 22.58
N GLU A 334 6.30 8.13 23.82
CA GLU A 334 5.60 9.29 24.36
C GLU A 334 5.99 10.57 23.62
N ARG A 335 7.26 10.76 23.33
CA ARG A 335 7.73 11.88 22.49
C ARG A 335 7.17 11.80 21.07
N SER A 336 7.06 10.60 20.52
CA SER A 336 6.45 10.37 19.20
C SER A 336 4.98 10.77 19.18
N LYS A 337 4.22 10.44 20.24
CA LYS A 337 2.83 10.89 20.40
C LYS A 337 2.72 12.41 20.47
N GLU A 338 3.55 13.06 21.32
CA GLU A 338 3.54 14.52 21.51
C GLU A 338 3.85 15.25 20.20
N ILE A 339 4.93 14.87 19.51
CA ILE A 339 5.36 15.52 18.27
C ILE A 339 4.32 15.29 17.17
N THR A 340 3.81 14.07 17.01
CA THR A 340 2.78 13.77 16.02
C THR A 340 1.53 14.61 16.26
N PHE A 341 1.06 14.69 17.50
CA PHE A 341 -0.10 15.51 17.83
C PHE A 341 0.11 16.99 17.50
N GLU A 342 1.28 17.55 17.80
CA GLU A 342 1.63 18.95 17.46
C GLU A 342 1.74 19.14 15.94
N ALA A 343 2.34 18.20 15.24
CA ALA A 343 2.51 18.26 13.79
C ALA A 343 1.18 18.22 13.03
N LEU A 344 0.19 17.51 13.58
CA LEU A 344 -1.12 17.32 12.94
C LEU A 344 -2.16 18.39 13.31
N ARG A 345 -1.77 19.46 14.05
CA ARG A 345 -2.67 20.59 14.35
C ARG A 345 -3.38 21.21 13.13
N PRO A 346 -2.79 21.24 11.93
CA PRO A 346 -3.50 21.74 10.75
C PRO A 346 -4.79 20.99 10.39
N PHE A 347 -4.98 19.76 10.83
CA PHE A 347 -6.22 18.99 10.63
C PHE A 347 -7.44 19.55 11.40
N GLY A 348 -7.22 20.35 12.44
CA GLY A 348 -8.30 20.90 13.25
C GLY A 348 -8.78 19.96 14.37
N GLU A 349 -9.78 20.45 15.11
CA GLU A 349 -10.19 19.86 16.39
C GLU A 349 -10.85 18.48 16.25
N GLU A 350 -11.61 18.24 15.19
CA GLU A 350 -12.31 16.97 14.97
C GLU A 350 -11.32 15.82 14.81
N TYR A 351 -10.36 15.93 13.92
CA TYR A 351 -9.32 14.92 13.70
C TYR A 351 -8.46 14.71 14.96
N LEU A 352 -8.01 15.81 15.57
CA LEU A 352 -7.16 15.76 16.75
C LEU A 352 -7.86 15.13 17.96
N SER A 353 -9.16 15.32 18.11
CA SER A 353 -9.94 14.69 19.20
C SER A 353 -10.00 13.17 19.03
N LEU A 354 -10.15 12.67 17.79
CA LEU A 354 -10.13 11.22 17.51
C LEU A 354 -8.74 10.64 17.74
N LEU A 355 -7.70 11.34 17.29
CA LEU A 355 -6.30 10.94 17.50
C LEU A 355 -5.97 10.89 19.01
N ASP A 356 -6.25 11.95 19.77
CA ASP A 356 -6.00 12.02 21.21
C ASP A 356 -6.77 10.93 21.98
N PHE A 357 -8.02 10.68 21.58
CA PHE A 357 -8.81 9.60 22.16
C PHE A 357 -8.15 8.25 21.92
N GLY A 358 -7.78 7.91 20.68
CA GLY A 358 -7.16 6.63 20.34
C GLY A 358 -5.79 6.45 21.00
N LEU A 359 -4.96 7.50 21.05
CA LEU A 359 -3.62 7.46 21.67
C LEU A 359 -3.62 7.18 23.18
N ARG A 360 -4.76 7.36 23.85
CA ARG A 360 -4.93 7.09 25.29
C ARG A 360 -5.44 5.68 25.57
N GLN A 361 -5.77 4.91 24.54
CA GLN A 361 -6.31 3.55 24.66
C GLN A 361 -5.21 2.50 24.41
N ASP A 362 -5.50 1.26 24.78
CA ASP A 362 -4.64 0.10 24.51
C ASP A 362 -4.92 -0.52 23.14
N TRP A 363 -4.89 0.32 22.09
CA TRP A 363 -5.17 -0.07 20.69
C TRP A 363 -3.91 -0.45 19.91
N MET A 364 -2.74 -0.29 20.53
CA MET A 364 -1.47 -0.39 19.84
C MET A 364 -0.53 -1.40 20.48
N HIS A 365 0.05 -2.28 19.65
CA HIS A 365 1.17 -3.13 20.02
C HIS A 365 2.47 -2.51 19.51
N SER A 366 3.22 -1.79 20.36
CA SER A 366 4.16 -0.77 19.91
C SER A 366 5.59 -1.24 19.63
N HIS A 367 6.19 -2.07 20.49
CA HIS A 367 7.63 -2.36 20.43
C HIS A 367 7.94 -3.73 19.81
N PRO A 368 9.15 -3.93 19.24
CA PRO A 368 9.58 -5.23 18.76
C PRO A 368 9.69 -6.24 19.90
N GLN A 369 9.22 -7.46 19.63
CA GLN A 369 9.29 -8.59 20.55
C GLN A 369 9.69 -9.86 19.80
N PRO A 370 10.33 -10.83 20.47
CA PRO A 370 10.60 -12.12 19.84
C PRO A 370 9.30 -12.81 19.39
N GLY A 371 9.23 -13.22 18.14
CA GLY A 371 8.06 -13.87 17.54
C GLY A 371 7.00 -12.95 17.00
N LYS A 372 7.02 -11.66 17.32
CA LYS A 372 6.12 -10.66 16.77
C LYS A 372 6.32 -10.49 15.26
N ARG A 373 5.25 -10.24 14.55
CA ARG A 373 5.28 -9.89 13.13
C ARG A 373 6.11 -8.63 12.91
N SER A 374 6.99 -8.67 11.90
CA SER A 374 7.80 -7.53 11.48
C SER A 374 6.97 -6.51 10.68
N GLY A 375 7.49 -5.30 10.56
CA GLY A 375 6.84 -4.18 9.88
C GLY A 375 5.86 -3.44 10.78
N ALA A 376 4.98 -2.66 10.18
CA ALA A 376 3.90 -1.94 10.84
C ALA A 376 2.61 -2.07 10.02
N TYR A 377 1.47 -1.95 10.67
CA TYR A 377 0.18 -1.85 10.02
C TYR A 377 -0.90 -1.35 10.97
N MET A 378 -1.93 -0.77 10.41
CA MET A 378 -3.23 -0.56 11.06
C MET A 378 -4.24 -1.60 10.54
N ASN A 379 -5.10 -2.11 11.41
CA ASN A 379 -6.24 -2.95 11.07
C ASN A 379 -7.53 -2.33 11.59
N GLY A 380 -8.36 -1.80 10.71
CA GLY A 380 -9.68 -1.20 10.99
C GLY A 380 -10.87 -2.08 10.59
N SER A 381 -10.64 -3.38 10.31
CA SER A 381 -11.68 -4.27 9.78
C SER A 381 -12.73 -4.71 10.81
N VAL A 382 -12.55 -4.41 12.10
CA VAL A 382 -13.56 -4.66 13.13
C VAL A 382 -14.45 -3.43 13.28
N TYR A 383 -15.49 -3.37 12.46
CA TYR A 383 -16.35 -2.19 12.31
C TYR A 383 -16.97 -1.68 13.62
N ASP A 384 -17.45 -2.58 14.47
CA ASP A 384 -18.16 -2.24 15.72
C ASP A 384 -17.23 -1.95 16.90
N VAL A 385 -15.92 -1.99 16.72
CA VAL A 385 -14.94 -1.82 17.80
C VAL A 385 -14.09 -0.57 17.52
N HIS A 386 -12.83 -0.76 17.21
CA HIS A 386 -11.89 0.31 16.89
C HIS A 386 -10.73 -0.25 16.07
N PRO A 387 -9.92 0.60 15.43
CA PRO A 387 -8.71 0.13 14.74
C PRO A 387 -7.66 -0.36 15.75
N TYR A 388 -6.84 -1.32 15.30
CA TYR A 388 -5.67 -1.83 16.01
C TYR A 388 -4.41 -1.51 15.23
N VAL A 389 -3.37 -1.05 15.92
CA VAL A 389 -2.09 -0.65 15.32
C VAL A 389 -0.97 -1.58 15.78
N LEU A 390 -0.24 -2.18 14.86
CA LEU A 390 1.01 -2.89 15.13
C LEU A 390 2.18 -2.04 14.68
N LEU A 391 3.15 -1.81 15.58
CA LEU A 391 4.42 -1.16 15.29
C LEU A 391 5.58 -2.04 15.76
N ASN A 392 6.77 -1.75 15.27
CA ASN A 392 8.04 -2.22 15.83
C ASN A 392 8.93 -0.99 16.09
N HIS A 393 8.50 -0.18 17.06
CA HIS A 393 9.08 1.12 17.37
C HIS A 393 10.47 0.97 18.02
N ASN A 394 11.49 1.61 17.43
CA ASN A 394 12.91 1.53 17.83
C ASN A 394 13.45 2.85 18.41
N ASP A 395 12.57 3.75 18.84
CA ASP A 395 12.90 5.06 19.45
C ASP A 395 13.74 5.97 18.53
N ASP A 396 13.59 5.84 17.22
CA ASP A 396 14.23 6.66 16.19
C ASP A 396 13.21 7.48 15.38
N TYR A 397 13.70 8.38 14.53
CA TYR A 397 12.85 9.23 13.68
C TYR A 397 12.01 8.42 12.70
N GLU A 398 12.56 7.35 12.13
CA GLU A 398 11.84 6.46 11.21
C GLU A 398 10.62 5.82 11.87
N SER A 399 10.82 5.35 13.10
CA SER A 399 9.73 4.77 13.91
C SER A 399 8.66 5.79 14.27
N MET A 400 9.04 7.05 14.55
CA MET A 400 8.09 8.14 14.76
C MET A 400 7.30 8.46 13.48
N SER A 401 7.96 8.46 12.32
CA SER A 401 7.29 8.67 11.03
C SER A 401 6.29 7.55 10.74
N THR A 402 6.70 6.29 10.96
CA THR A 402 5.82 5.12 10.85
C THR A 402 4.63 5.19 11.82
N PHE A 403 4.88 5.64 13.06
CA PHE A 403 3.82 5.87 14.04
C PHE A 403 2.78 6.89 13.51
N ALA A 404 3.23 8.03 13.00
CA ALA A 404 2.33 9.05 12.45
C ALA A 404 1.53 8.52 11.23
N HIS A 405 2.16 7.70 10.40
CA HIS A 405 1.55 7.03 9.25
C HIS A 405 0.41 6.11 9.66
N GLU A 406 0.67 5.15 10.56
CA GLU A 406 -0.34 4.17 10.98
C GLU A 406 -1.50 4.80 11.74
N TRP A 407 -1.25 5.87 12.49
CA TRP A 407 -2.32 6.63 13.13
C TRP A 407 -3.13 7.48 12.14
N GLY A 408 -2.58 7.81 10.97
CA GLY A 408 -3.34 8.37 9.84
C GLY A 408 -4.41 7.40 9.35
N HIS A 409 -4.05 6.14 9.15
CA HIS A 409 -5.00 5.08 8.83
C HIS A 409 -6.02 4.85 9.95
N ALA A 410 -5.59 4.90 11.21
CA ALA A 410 -6.48 4.68 12.34
C ALA A 410 -7.59 5.74 12.42
N VAL A 411 -7.23 7.02 12.30
CA VAL A 411 -8.23 8.11 12.29
C VAL A 411 -9.11 8.04 11.05
N HIS A 412 -8.58 7.69 9.88
CA HIS A 412 -9.38 7.45 8.67
C HIS A 412 -10.45 6.38 8.92
N SER A 413 -10.06 5.22 9.50
CA SER A 413 -11.03 4.16 9.83
C SER A 413 -12.10 4.62 10.82
N LEU A 414 -11.72 5.41 11.83
CA LEU A 414 -12.70 5.97 12.79
C LEU A 414 -13.71 6.88 12.10
N LEU A 415 -13.27 7.77 11.22
CA LEU A 415 -14.14 8.68 10.46
C LEU A 415 -15.06 7.91 9.50
N ALA A 416 -14.52 6.97 8.75
CA ALA A 416 -15.27 6.16 7.80
C ALA A 416 -16.33 5.29 8.50
N ASN A 417 -15.97 4.60 9.57
CA ASN A 417 -16.89 3.75 10.33
C ASN A 417 -17.99 4.55 11.06
N ALA A 418 -17.67 5.77 11.52
CA ALA A 418 -18.66 6.63 12.16
C ALA A 418 -19.69 7.20 11.18
N SER A 419 -19.33 7.34 9.90
CA SER A 419 -20.13 8.04 8.90
C SER A 419 -20.89 7.12 7.94
N ASN A 420 -20.54 5.84 7.88
CA ASN A 420 -21.11 4.89 6.91
C ASN A 420 -21.63 3.62 7.61
N PRO A 421 -22.67 2.98 7.05
CA PRO A 421 -22.99 1.61 7.42
C PRO A 421 -21.85 0.67 7.06
N TYR A 422 -21.83 -0.52 7.67
CA TYR A 422 -20.77 -1.53 7.47
C TYR A 422 -20.45 -1.80 5.99
N GLU A 423 -21.47 -1.80 5.16
CA GLU A 423 -21.41 -2.11 3.73
C GLU A 423 -20.50 -1.17 2.95
N THR A 424 -20.44 0.07 3.38
CA THR A 424 -19.68 1.15 2.71
C THR A 424 -18.63 1.81 3.60
N ALA A 425 -18.37 1.28 4.80
CA ALA A 425 -17.34 1.81 5.69
C ALA A 425 -15.90 1.49 5.21
N GLY A 426 -15.71 0.36 4.50
CA GLY A 426 -14.43 0.01 3.90
C GLY A 426 -14.06 0.96 2.75
N TYR A 427 -12.82 1.36 2.65
CA TYR A 427 -12.33 2.32 1.66
C TYR A 427 -11.21 1.74 0.78
N SER A 428 -11.00 2.34 -0.41
CA SER A 428 -9.97 1.90 -1.36
C SER A 428 -8.57 2.29 -0.89
N THR A 429 -7.57 1.47 -1.26
CA THR A 429 -6.14 1.76 -1.12
C THR A 429 -5.77 3.11 -1.74
N PHE A 430 -6.42 3.49 -2.83
CA PHE A 430 -6.17 4.73 -3.54
C PHE A 430 -6.31 5.98 -2.63
N ILE A 431 -7.25 5.96 -1.67
CA ILE A 431 -7.43 7.03 -0.68
C ILE A 431 -6.68 6.71 0.64
N ALA A 432 -6.62 5.44 1.02
CA ALA A 432 -6.05 5.03 2.31
C ALA A 432 -4.65 5.61 2.56
N GLU A 433 -3.77 5.51 1.57
CA GLU A 433 -2.39 6.00 1.70
C GLU A 433 -2.28 7.54 1.59
N MET A 434 -3.30 8.22 1.11
CA MET A 434 -3.34 9.70 1.20
C MET A 434 -3.49 10.13 2.66
N ALA A 435 -4.32 9.42 3.44
CA ALA A 435 -4.57 9.71 4.84
C ALA A 435 -3.32 9.52 5.72
N SER A 436 -2.52 8.50 5.44
CA SER A 436 -1.27 8.24 6.16
C SER A 436 -0.13 9.15 5.71
N THR A 437 0.02 9.34 4.40
CA THR A 437 1.13 10.13 3.82
C THR A 437 1.01 11.62 4.13
N ILE A 438 -0.20 12.17 4.25
CA ILE A 438 -0.36 13.58 4.67
C ILE A 438 0.16 13.80 6.09
N ASN A 439 -0.04 12.82 7.00
CA ASN A 439 0.53 12.88 8.34
C ASN A 439 2.06 12.94 8.30
N GLU A 440 2.68 12.14 7.44
CA GLU A 440 4.15 12.17 7.25
C GLU A 440 4.62 13.53 6.72
N ILE A 441 3.92 14.11 5.73
CA ILE A 441 4.28 15.41 5.17
C ILE A 441 4.18 16.52 6.23
N LEU A 442 3.11 16.54 7.02
CA LEU A 442 2.94 17.52 8.08
C LEU A 442 3.96 17.32 9.21
N LEU A 443 4.28 16.07 9.55
CA LEU A 443 5.34 15.75 10.49
C LEU A 443 6.70 16.23 9.99
N GLN A 444 7.04 16.01 8.73
CA GLN A 444 8.27 16.50 8.12
C GLN A 444 8.39 18.03 8.21
N GLU A 445 7.33 18.76 7.84
CA GLU A 445 7.33 20.23 7.93
C GLU A 445 7.48 20.72 9.38
N HIS A 446 6.81 20.06 10.32
CA HIS A 446 6.96 20.34 11.73
C HIS A 446 8.41 20.13 12.21
N MET A 447 9.05 19.01 11.84
CA MET A 447 10.43 18.71 12.20
C MET A 447 11.43 19.66 11.56
N ILE A 448 11.23 20.02 10.29
CA ILE A 448 12.08 20.99 9.59
C ILE A 448 11.99 22.38 10.25
N ALA A 449 10.78 22.80 10.63
CA ALA A 449 10.55 24.10 11.27
C ALA A 449 11.13 24.19 12.69
N ASN A 450 11.21 23.06 13.42
CA ASN A 450 11.65 22.99 14.80
C ASN A 450 13.09 22.46 14.96
N ALA A 451 13.81 22.19 13.86
CA ALA A 451 15.20 21.74 13.89
C ALA A 451 16.09 22.74 14.62
N GLN A 452 16.93 22.23 15.53
CA GLN A 452 17.77 23.07 16.39
C GLN A 452 19.13 23.42 15.78
N THR A 453 19.57 22.62 14.79
CA THR A 453 20.83 22.83 14.09
C THR A 453 20.62 22.78 12.56
N LYS A 454 21.58 23.35 11.83
CA LYS A 454 21.62 23.26 10.36
C LYS A 454 21.66 21.79 9.90
N GLU A 455 22.41 20.95 10.58
CA GLU A 455 22.58 19.55 10.26
C GLU A 455 21.25 18.78 10.46
N GLU A 456 20.52 19.03 11.53
CA GLU A 456 19.18 18.46 11.74
C GLU A 456 18.21 18.93 10.65
N GLN A 457 18.22 20.22 10.32
CA GLN A 457 17.35 20.76 9.27
C GLN A 457 17.64 20.10 7.91
N LEU A 458 18.92 19.96 7.55
CA LEU A 458 19.35 19.26 6.33
C LEU A 458 18.96 17.79 6.34
N PHE A 459 18.99 17.12 7.50
CA PHE A 459 18.57 15.74 7.64
C PHE A 459 17.06 15.57 7.31
N TYR A 460 16.20 16.40 7.91
CA TYR A 460 14.76 16.31 7.66
C TYR A 460 14.39 16.72 6.22
N LEU A 461 15.01 17.78 5.69
CA LEU A 461 14.84 18.19 4.28
C LEU A 461 15.28 17.06 3.32
N GLY A 462 16.41 16.44 3.59
CA GLY A 462 16.94 15.32 2.80
C GLY A 462 16.00 14.12 2.85
N GLY A 463 15.44 13.79 4.02
CA GLY A 463 14.45 12.72 4.18
C GLY A 463 13.18 12.95 3.37
N ALA A 464 12.66 14.19 3.37
CA ALA A 464 11.50 14.56 2.57
C ALA A 464 11.76 14.43 1.06
N LEU A 465 12.94 14.81 0.58
CA LEU A 465 13.34 14.62 -0.83
C LEU A 465 13.47 13.13 -1.19
N GLU A 466 14.03 12.31 -0.29
CA GLU A 466 14.14 10.86 -0.51
C GLU A 466 12.77 10.18 -0.58
N GLN A 467 11.80 10.62 0.22
CA GLN A 467 10.43 10.13 0.14
C GLN A 467 9.83 10.43 -1.24
N ILE A 468 9.95 11.67 -1.75
CA ILE A 468 9.44 12.04 -3.08
C ILE A 468 10.17 11.24 -4.17
N ARG A 469 11.51 11.09 -4.09
CA ARG A 469 12.27 10.26 -5.02
C ARG A 469 11.77 8.81 -5.04
N GLY A 470 11.59 8.23 -3.87
CA GLY A 470 11.24 6.81 -3.69
C GLY A 470 9.78 6.51 -4.02
N THR A 471 8.87 7.42 -3.67
CA THR A 471 7.42 7.17 -3.73
C THR A 471 6.77 7.79 -4.97
N PHE A 472 7.25 8.93 -5.46
CA PHE A 472 6.72 9.57 -6.66
C PHE A 472 7.49 9.15 -7.92
N PHE A 473 8.78 9.47 -8.04
CA PHE A 473 9.53 9.22 -9.27
C PHE A 473 9.84 7.73 -9.50
N ARG A 474 10.33 7.03 -8.50
CA ARG A 474 10.70 5.61 -8.66
C ARG A 474 9.47 4.73 -8.90
N GLN A 475 8.39 4.94 -8.18
CA GLN A 475 7.18 4.13 -8.36
C GLN A 475 6.52 4.40 -9.71
N THR A 476 6.55 5.64 -10.19
CA THR A 476 6.06 5.95 -11.54
C THR A 476 6.95 5.36 -12.63
N MET A 477 8.27 5.32 -12.44
CA MET A 477 9.17 4.60 -13.37
C MET A 477 8.80 3.11 -13.45
N PHE A 478 8.46 2.49 -12.32
CA PHE A 478 7.99 1.10 -12.30
C PHE A 478 6.63 0.96 -12.97
N ALA A 479 5.70 1.87 -12.71
CA ALA A 479 4.41 1.90 -13.37
C ALA A 479 4.57 2.05 -14.90
N GLU A 480 5.42 2.95 -15.37
CA GLU A 480 5.69 3.12 -16.81
C GLU A 480 6.32 1.87 -17.44
N PHE A 481 7.20 1.17 -16.71
CA PHE A 481 7.72 -0.12 -17.17
C PHE A 481 6.62 -1.16 -17.28
N GLU A 482 5.77 -1.27 -16.27
CA GLU A 482 4.64 -2.19 -16.23
C GLU A 482 3.67 -1.94 -17.40
N LEU A 483 3.31 -0.68 -17.64
CA LEU A 483 2.50 -0.30 -18.80
C LEU A 483 3.18 -0.71 -20.11
N ALA A 484 4.46 -0.38 -20.31
CA ALA A 484 5.19 -0.66 -21.54
C ALA A 484 5.30 -2.16 -21.87
N ILE A 485 5.47 -3.02 -20.86
CA ILE A 485 5.55 -4.48 -21.08
C ILE A 485 4.18 -5.08 -21.42
N HIS A 486 3.09 -4.57 -20.81
CA HIS A 486 1.74 -5.02 -21.13
C HIS A 486 1.32 -4.54 -22.53
N GLU A 487 1.54 -3.28 -22.89
CA GLU A 487 1.29 -2.75 -24.23
C GLU A 487 2.09 -3.51 -25.30
N ALA A 488 3.35 -3.87 -25.01
CA ALA A 488 4.16 -4.68 -25.92
C ALA A 488 3.52 -6.05 -26.17
N ALA A 489 3.01 -6.71 -25.11
CA ALA A 489 2.32 -7.99 -25.20
C ALA A 489 0.97 -7.89 -25.94
N GLU A 490 0.19 -6.85 -25.70
CA GLU A 490 -1.07 -6.56 -26.38
C GLU A 490 -0.85 -6.38 -27.89
N ASN A 491 0.25 -5.74 -28.27
CA ASN A 491 0.67 -5.55 -29.66
C ASN A 491 1.38 -6.78 -30.27
N GLY A 492 1.44 -7.90 -29.55
CA GLY A 492 2.02 -9.16 -30.02
C GLY A 492 3.56 -9.19 -30.06
N SER A 493 4.23 -8.26 -29.39
CA SER A 493 5.69 -8.25 -29.28
C SER A 493 6.17 -9.33 -28.32
N PRO A 494 7.21 -10.11 -28.65
CA PRO A 494 7.73 -11.12 -27.75
C PRO A 494 8.42 -10.49 -26.54
N LEU A 495 8.11 -10.98 -25.35
CA LEU A 495 8.72 -10.59 -24.08
C LEU A 495 9.77 -11.63 -23.66
N THR A 496 10.99 -11.19 -23.41
CA THR A 496 12.13 -12.01 -22.99
C THR A 496 12.96 -11.24 -21.97
N GLY A 497 13.83 -11.91 -21.21
CA GLY A 497 14.74 -11.25 -20.28
C GLY A 497 15.53 -10.08 -20.90
N PRO A 498 16.18 -10.27 -22.05
CA PRO A 498 16.84 -9.16 -22.76
C PRO A 498 15.90 -8.01 -23.14
N ARG A 499 14.64 -8.31 -23.58
CA ARG A 499 13.68 -7.28 -23.93
C ARG A 499 13.21 -6.50 -22.70
N PHE A 500 12.99 -7.15 -21.56
CA PHE A 500 12.71 -6.48 -20.29
C PHE A 500 13.88 -5.58 -19.87
N SER A 501 15.12 -6.07 -19.99
CA SER A 501 16.30 -5.26 -19.65
C SER A 501 16.48 -4.06 -20.59
N GLU A 502 16.11 -4.17 -21.86
CA GLU A 502 16.12 -3.07 -22.81
C GLU A 502 15.09 -2.00 -22.38
N ILE A 503 13.81 -2.37 -22.21
CA ILE A 503 12.73 -1.44 -21.83
C ILE A 503 13.06 -0.78 -20.48
N TYR A 504 13.42 -1.58 -19.48
CA TYR A 504 13.76 -1.07 -18.14
C TYR A 504 14.98 -0.17 -18.15
N GLY A 505 16.01 -0.55 -18.90
CA GLY A 505 17.24 0.22 -19.03
C GLY A 505 17.04 1.58 -19.68
N ASP A 506 16.17 1.66 -20.70
CA ASP A 506 15.83 2.93 -21.36
C ASP A 506 15.10 3.86 -20.38
N LEU A 507 14.14 3.34 -19.60
CA LEU A 507 13.44 4.08 -18.56
C LEU A 507 14.41 4.53 -17.46
N LEU A 508 15.25 3.63 -16.95
CA LEU A 508 16.22 3.91 -15.91
C LEU A 508 17.17 5.03 -16.31
N ARG A 509 17.70 5.00 -17.54
CA ARG A 509 18.58 6.05 -18.08
C ARG A 509 17.86 7.37 -18.26
N ARG A 510 16.63 7.36 -18.79
CA ARG A 510 15.84 8.58 -18.99
C ARG A 510 15.49 9.24 -17.67
N TYR A 511 14.95 8.50 -16.70
CA TYR A 511 14.58 9.05 -15.39
C TYR A 511 15.78 9.64 -14.65
N HIS A 512 16.95 9.03 -14.75
CA HIS A 512 18.13 9.49 -14.05
C HIS A 512 19.03 10.44 -14.88
N GLY A 513 18.61 10.83 -16.07
CA GLY A 513 19.34 11.79 -16.90
C GLY A 513 20.71 11.30 -17.37
N HIS A 514 20.86 9.99 -17.69
CA HIS A 514 22.11 9.39 -18.12
C HIS A 514 22.72 10.13 -19.33
N ASP A 515 21.93 10.31 -20.37
CA ASP A 515 22.37 10.97 -21.62
C ASP A 515 22.59 12.48 -21.44
N LEU A 516 22.10 13.05 -20.36
CA LEU A 516 22.30 14.45 -19.96
C LEU A 516 23.48 14.61 -19.03
N GLY A 517 24.21 13.55 -18.72
CA GLY A 517 25.35 13.57 -17.80
C GLY A 517 25.00 13.89 -16.35
N VAL A 518 23.76 13.60 -15.92
CA VAL A 518 23.28 13.82 -14.55
C VAL A 518 23.75 12.70 -13.63
N LEU A 519 23.45 11.45 -14.01
CA LEU A 519 23.84 10.26 -13.29
C LEU A 519 24.15 9.13 -14.28
N THR A 520 25.27 8.44 -14.09
CA THR A 520 25.64 7.34 -14.98
C THR A 520 25.02 6.03 -14.54
N ILE A 521 24.35 5.36 -15.48
CA ILE A 521 23.78 4.02 -15.32
C ILE A 521 24.67 3.02 -16.05
N ASP A 522 25.20 2.04 -15.34
CA ASP A 522 25.92 0.92 -15.93
C ASP A 522 24.93 -0.14 -16.45
N ASP A 523 25.26 -0.80 -17.57
CA ASP A 523 24.36 -1.78 -18.23
C ASP A 523 23.95 -2.93 -17.32
N LEU A 524 24.83 -3.30 -16.37
CA LEU A 524 24.53 -4.34 -15.38
C LEU A 524 23.24 -4.06 -14.59
N TYR A 525 22.93 -2.80 -14.33
CA TYR A 525 21.79 -2.46 -13.46
C TYR A 525 20.44 -2.49 -14.21
N THR A 526 20.46 -2.66 -15.52
CA THR A 526 19.23 -2.79 -16.33
C THR A 526 18.44 -4.07 -16.02
N VAL A 527 19.04 -5.02 -15.28
CA VAL A 527 18.37 -6.25 -14.81
C VAL A 527 17.51 -6.04 -13.56
N GLU A 528 17.46 -4.83 -13.00
CA GLU A 528 16.74 -4.53 -11.74
C GLU A 528 15.26 -4.94 -11.79
N TRP A 529 14.62 -4.94 -12.96
CA TRP A 529 13.24 -5.43 -13.12
C TRP A 529 13.05 -6.84 -12.56
N ALA A 530 14.07 -7.71 -12.65
CA ALA A 530 14.00 -9.09 -12.17
C ALA A 530 13.91 -9.21 -10.63
N PHE A 531 14.32 -8.15 -9.91
CA PHE A 531 14.29 -8.08 -8.45
C PHE A 531 12.94 -7.58 -7.89
N ILE A 532 12.12 -6.88 -8.70
CA ILE A 532 10.96 -6.15 -8.20
C ILE A 532 9.74 -7.07 -8.08
N PRO A 533 9.31 -7.45 -6.85
CA PRO A 533 8.17 -8.35 -6.64
C PRO A 533 6.84 -7.75 -7.09
N HIS A 534 6.75 -6.43 -7.16
CA HIS A 534 5.52 -5.72 -7.48
C HIS A 534 5.04 -5.95 -8.91
N PHE A 535 5.91 -6.34 -9.83
CA PHE A 535 5.52 -6.68 -11.21
C PHE A 535 4.77 -8.02 -11.32
N TYR A 536 4.58 -8.72 -10.19
CA TYR A 536 3.69 -9.88 -10.04
C TYR A 536 2.42 -9.53 -9.24
N ARG A 537 2.11 -8.23 -9.14
CA ARG A 537 0.91 -7.68 -8.55
C ARG A 537 0.45 -6.51 -9.45
N ASP A 538 -0.35 -6.84 -10.42
CA ASP A 538 -0.73 -6.01 -11.56
C ASP A 538 -1.13 -4.58 -11.19
N PHE A 539 -0.45 -3.62 -11.84
CA PHE A 539 -0.78 -2.19 -11.77
C PHE A 539 -1.03 -1.68 -10.35
N TYR A 540 -0.21 -2.15 -9.39
CA TYR A 540 -0.33 -1.75 -7.99
C TYR A 540 0.50 -0.50 -7.65
N VAL A 541 1.74 -0.42 -8.19
CA VAL A 541 2.74 0.55 -7.71
C VAL A 541 2.39 2.01 -8.00
N PHE A 542 1.55 2.29 -9.00
CA PHE A 542 1.12 3.66 -9.29
C PHE A 542 0.36 4.28 -8.13
N GLN A 543 -0.32 3.48 -7.30
CA GLN A 543 -1.08 3.95 -6.15
C GLN A 543 -0.20 4.63 -5.09
N TYR A 544 1.06 4.26 -4.97
CA TYR A 544 2.00 4.98 -4.12
C TYR A 544 2.24 6.42 -4.62
N ALA A 545 2.42 6.58 -5.93
CA ALA A 545 2.67 7.88 -6.53
C ALA A 545 1.44 8.77 -6.54
N THR A 546 0.24 8.22 -6.79
CA THR A 546 -1.01 8.98 -6.70
C THR A 546 -1.33 9.36 -5.27
N SER A 547 -1.04 8.51 -4.30
CA SER A 547 -1.28 8.77 -2.88
C SER A 547 -0.42 9.94 -2.36
N ILE A 548 0.90 9.92 -2.64
CA ILE A 548 1.76 11.05 -2.22
C ILE A 548 1.41 12.34 -2.98
N THR A 549 0.91 12.23 -4.22
CA THR A 549 0.43 13.37 -4.99
C THR A 549 -0.78 14.01 -4.32
N GLY A 550 -1.82 13.23 -4.01
CA GLY A 550 -3.00 13.72 -3.30
C GLY A 550 -2.67 14.25 -1.91
N ALA A 551 -1.81 13.54 -1.16
CA ALA A 551 -1.35 14.00 0.15
C ALA A 551 -0.62 15.35 0.07
N ALA A 552 0.24 15.56 -0.93
CA ALA A 552 0.93 16.83 -1.13
C ALA A 552 -0.04 17.96 -1.55
N TRP A 553 -1.07 17.64 -2.35
CA TRP A 553 -2.10 18.59 -2.74
C TRP A 553 -2.86 19.11 -1.50
N PHE A 554 -3.30 18.22 -0.62
CA PHE A 554 -3.97 18.60 0.63
C PHE A 554 -3.02 19.31 1.60
N ALA A 555 -1.79 18.80 1.77
CA ALA A 555 -0.82 19.36 2.70
C ALA A 555 -0.44 20.80 2.35
N GLU A 556 -0.30 21.15 1.06
CA GLU A 556 -0.03 22.53 0.61
C GLU A 556 -1.12 23.49 1.09
N GLN A 557 -2.39 23.10 0.95
CA GLN A 557 -3.54 23.91 1.37
C GLN A 557 -3.65 23.98 2.91
N PHE A 558 -3.40 22.88 3.60
CA PHE A 558 -3.40 22.83 5.08
C PHE A 558 -2.35 23.78 5.67
N LEU A 559 -1.15 23.78 5.10
CA LEU A 559 -0.05 24.66 5.52
C LEU A 559 -0.32 26.13 5.15
N ALA A 560 -1.14 26.40 4.14
CA ALA A 560 -1.63 27.73 3.81
C ALA A 560 -2.79 28.19 4.73
N GLY A 561 -3.33 27.30 5.57
CA GLY A 561 -4.43 27.59 6.48
C GLY A 561 -5.81 27.58 5.82
N ASP A 562 -5.98 26.84 4.72
CA ASP A 562 -7.26 26.70 4.03
C ASP A 562 -8.18 25.74 4.79
N GLU A 563 -9.11 26.30 5.54
CA GLU A 563 -10.07 25.54 6.34
C GLU A 563 -11.11 24.82 5.49
N GLU A 564 -11.46 25.33 4.31
CA GLU A 564 -12.44 24.70 3.42
C GLU A 564 -11.89 23.41 2.84
N VAL A 565 -10.62 23.41 2.40
CA VAL A 565 -9.94 22.20 1.90
C VAL A 565 -9.67 21.21 3.03
N ARG A 566 -9.36 21.70 4.24
CA ARG A 566 -9.26 20.82 5.43
C ARG A 566 -10.57 20.07 5.68
N ASP A 567 -11.68 20.80 5.73
CA ASP A 567 -13.00 20.20 5.98
C ASP A 567 -13.42 19.28 4.82
N ALA A 568 -13.03 19.61 3.58
CA ALA A 568 -13.20 18.73 2.42
C ALA A 568 -12.46 17.41 2.58
N PHE A 569 -11.22 17.43 3.06
CA PHE A 569 -10.45 16.21 3.31
C PHE A 569 -11.09 15.33 4.41
N ILE A 570 -11.60 15.94 5.49
CA ILE A 570 -12.34 15.17 6.50
C ILE A 570 -13.58 14.51 5.88
N ARG A 571 -14.29 15.17 4.94
CA ARG A 571 -15.39 14.54 4.20
C ARG A 571 -14.91 13.39 3.30
N VAL A 572 -13.75 13.52 2.64
CA VAL A 572 -13.13 12.43 1.85
C VAL A 572 -12.85 11.22 2.74
N LEU A 573 -12.24 11.42 3.91
CA LEU A 573 -11.97 10.34 4.85
C LEU A 573 -13.27 9.72 5.41
N SER A 574 -14.28 10.55 5.65
CA SER A 574 -15.58 10.10 6.16
C SER A 574 -16.43 9.37 5.12
N ALA A 575 -16.13 9.53 3.82
CA ALA A 575 -16.93 8.92 2.76
C ALA A 575 -16.80 7.38 2.70
N GLY A 576 -15.70 6.83 3.24
CA GLY A 576 -15.46 5.37 3.18
C GLY A 576 -15.43 4.87 1.74
N GLY A 577 -16.17 3.81 1.46
CA GLY A 577 -16.40 3.25 0.11
C GLY A 577 -17.84 3.44 -0.36
N SER A 578 -18.44 4.59 -0.05
CA SER A 578 -19.80 4.92 -0.49
C SER A 578 -19.89 5.25 -1.98
N ASP A 579 -18.74 5.49 -2.63
CA ASP A 579 -18.60 5.74 -4.07
C ASP A 579 -17.19 5.30 -4.53
N TYR A 580 -16.89 5.44 -5.83
CA TYR A 580 -15.54 5.18 -6.33
C TYR A 580 -14.53 6.21 -5.80
N PRO A 581 -13.29 5.81 -5.51
CA PRO A 581 -12.34 6.66 -4.81
C PRO A 581 -12.00 7.96 -5.54
N HIS A 582 -11.89 7.94 -6.88
CA HIS A 582 -11.67 9.15 -7.65
C HIS A 582 -12.89 10.08 -7.64
N ASP A 583 -14.10 9.52 -7.71
CA ASP A 583 -15.34 10.30 -7.67
C ASP A 583 -15.54 10.95 -6.30
N ILE A 584 -15.15 10.26 -5.21
CA ILE A 584 -15.12 10.84 -3.86
C ILE A 584 -14.17 12.06 -3.81
N LEU A 585 -12.93 11.92 -4.30
CA LEU A 585 -11.96 13.02 -4.32
C LEU A 585 -12.46 14.22 -5.12
N LEU A 586 -13.01 13.96 -6.30
CA LEU A 586 -13.54 15.00 -7.19
C LEU A 586 -14.74 15.72 -6.57
N LYS A 587 -15.67 14.97 -6.02
CA LYS A 587 -16.92 15.50 -5.45
C LYS A 587 -16.69 16.26 -4.15
N GLU A 588 -15.95 15.69 -3.22
CA GLU A 588 -15.79 16.23 -1.87
C GLU A 588 -14.71 17.33 -1.78
N ALA A 589 -13.64 17.22 -2.60
CA ALA A 589 -12.49 18.10 -2.53
C ALA A 589 -12.16 18.83 -3.85
N GLY A 590 -12.80 18.48 -4.96
CA GLY A 590 -12.48 19.02 -6.28
C GLY A 590 -11.12 18.55 -6.81
N LEU A 591 -10.52 17.50 -6.22
CA LEU A 591 -9.26 16.94 -6.66
C LEU A 591 -9.48 15.96 -7.81
N ASP A 592 -9.14 16.40 -9.03
CA ASP A 592 -9.21 15.59 -10.24
C ASP A 592 -7.85 15.01 -10.60
N MET A 593 -7.64 13.72 -10.30
CA MET A 593 -6.37 13.02 -10.59
C MET A 593 -6.16 12.73 -12.09
N THR A 594 -7.13 13.06 -12.95
CA THR A 594 -6.95 13.04 -14.41
C THR A 594 -6.41 14.36 -14.96
N ALA A 595 -6.38 15.41 -14.15
CA ALA A 595 -5.92 16.75 -14.51
C ALA A 595 -4.43 16.96 -14.14
N ALA A 596 -3.70 17.65 -15.00
CA ALA A 596 -2.27 17.94 -14.81
C ALA A 596 -1.99 18.75 -13.54
N GLU A 597 -2.86 19.69 -13.23
CA GLU A 597 -2.74 20.62 -12.11
C GLU A 597 -2.69 19.91 -10.75
N SER A 598 -3.28 18.72 -10.66
CA SER A 598 -3.29 17.94 -9.42
C SER A 598 -1.91 17.41 -9.03
N TYR A 599 -0.97 17.36 -9.97
CA TYR A 599 0.41 16.90 -9.75
C TYR A 599 1.40 18.04 -9.44
N GLU A 600 1.02 19.29 -9.70
CA GLU A 600 1.90 20.43 -9.47
C GLU A 600 2.34 20.59 -7.99
N PRO A 601 1.49 20.39 -6.96
CA PRO A 601 1.90 20.57 -5.57
C PRO A 601 3.08 19.70 -5.14
N ILE A 602 3.11 18.42 -5.52
CA ILE A 602 4.24 17.53 -5.17
C ILE A 602 5.53 17.94 -5.89
N ILE A 603 5.43 18.45 -7.13
CA ILE A 603 6.55 18.94 -7.91
C ILE A 603 7.09 20.24 -7.29
N ARG A 604 6.21 21.20 -6.95
CA ARG A 604 6.58 22.43 -6.23
C ARG A 604 7.20 22.14 -4.87
N ARG A 605 6.66 21.15 -4.14
CA ARG A 605 7.22 20.72 -2.87
C ARG A 605 8.68 20.26 -3.03
N MET A 606 8.96 19.42 -4.01
CA MET A 606 10.33 18.95 -4.26
C MET A 606 11.28 20.10 -4.58
N ASP A 607 10.86 21.04 -5.42
CA ASP A 607 11.66 22.20 -5.81
C ASP A 607 11.93 23.11 -4.61
N SER A 608 10.91 23.41 -3.81
CA SER A 608 11.03 24.20 -2.58
C SER A 608 11.95 23.57 -1.53
N LEU A 609 11.90 22.23 -1.36
CA LEU A 609 12.80 21.53 -0.45
C LEU A 609 14.27 21.68 -0.88
N MET A 610 14.54 21.62 -2.19
CA MET A 610 15.89 21.86 -2.74
C MET A 610 16.36 23.29 -2.53
N ASP A 611 15.50 24.30 -2.78
CA ASP A 611 15.81 25.71 -2.52
C ASP A 611 16.21 25.94 -1.06
N ARG A 612 15.48 25.31 -0.13
CA ARG A 612 15.77 25.38 1.32
C ARG A 612 17.11 24.74 1.68
N ILE A 613 17.47 23.62 1.04
CA ILE A 613 18.79 22.97 1.22
C ILE A 613 19.89 23.87 0.68
N GLU A 614 19.77 24.35 -0.56
CA GLU A 614 20.76 25.25 -1.20
C GLU A 614 20.99 26.53 -0.38
N ALA A 615 19.94 27.08 0.23
CA ALA A 615 20.07 28.24 1.13
C ALA A 615 20.84 27.94 2.43
N LEU A 616 20.93 26.68 2.81
CA LEU A 616 21.68 26.23 3.98
C LEU A 616 23.12 25.82 3.65
N LEU A 617 23.45 25.42 2.42
CA LEU A 617 24.80 25.04 2.02
C LEU A 617 25.73 26.24 1.91
#